data_4336ec0ee1bebaf88f590bad2b4ab2a0
#
_entry.id   4336ec0ee1bebaf88f590bad2b4ab2a0
#
_cell.length_a   1.000
_cell.length_b   1.000
_cell.length_c   1.000
_cell.angle_alpha   90.00
_cell.angle_beta   90.00
_cell.angle_gamma   90.00
#
_symmetry.space_group_name_H-M   'P 1'
#
loop_
_entity.id
_entity.type
_entity.pdbx_description
1 polymer ?
#
loop_
_entity_poly.entity_id
_entity_poly.type
_entity_poly.pdbx_seq_one_letter_code
_entity_poly.pdbx_strand_id
1 'polypeptide(L)'
;LGVKNAKWDRADGYFVPRDCYNSYFYVVEDDETNALDKFQLHGKELLDFLDGGSALHLNLEEKLSEEGYLSLLNISATTGCNYFCVNVKITICNECEKIDKRTLDSCPSCGSHDVDYGTRVIGYLKRVSAFSKGRRKEHNLRHYHRRGRTAISASADELSAAS
;
A
#
# COMPACT_ATOMS: atom_id res chain seq x y z
N LEU A 1 -16.43 -0.25 -16.74
CA LEU A 1 -16.30 -0.66 -18.04
C LEU A 1 -15.32 0.19 -18.82
N GLY A 2 -14.11 -0.07 -18.68
CA GLY A 2 -12.95 -0.01 -19.44
C GLY A 2 -12.70 1.13 -20.41
N VAL A 3 -12.78 2.38 -20.04
CA VAL A 3 -12.28 3.45 -20.93
C VAL A 3 -10.79 3.62 -20.66
N LYS A 4 -9.94 3.15 -21.60
CA LYS A 4 -8.56 3.59 -21.68
C LYS A 4 -8.58 5.12 -21.77
N ASN A 5 -7.76 5.80 -20.97
CA ASN A 5 -7.70 7.26 -20.93
C ASN A 5 -8.98 7.93 -20.40
N ALA A 6 -9.69 7.29 -19.47
CA ALA A 6 -10.79 7.94 -18.81
C ALA A 6 -10.28 9.21 -18.09
N LYS A 7 -10.80 10.33 -18.52
CA LYS A 7 -10.68 11.58 -17.79
C LYS A 7 -11.77 11.56 -16.74
N TRP A 8 -11.37 11.69 -15.48
CA TRP A 8 -12.32 11.85 -14.40
C TRP A 8 -12.59 13.34 -14.25
N ASP A 9 -13.84 13.70 -14.49
CA ASP A 9 -14.32 15.02 -14.11
C ASP A 9 -14.67 14.97 -12.63
N ARG A 10 -13.94 15.72 -11.82
CA ARG A 10 -14.30 15.91 -10.42
C ARG A 10 -15.35 17.01 -10.33
N ALA A 11 -16.12 17.04 -9.26
CA ALA A 11 -17.11 18.08 -8.99
C ALA A 11 -16.53 19.51 -8.98
N ASP A 12 -15.22 19.64 -8.87
CA ASP A 12 -14.44 20.87 -8.93
C ASP A 12 -13.90 21.21 -10.34
N GLY A 13 -14.23 20.40 -11.36
CA GLY A 13 -13.83 20.62 -12.75
C GLY A 13 -12.41 20.16 -13.11
N TYR A 14 -11.70 19.46 -12.22
CA TYR A 14 -10.38 18.95 -12.55
C TYR A 14 -10.43 17.64 -13.32
N PHE A 15 -9.62 17.54 -14.36
CA PHE A 15 -9.38 16.32 -15.10
C PHE A 15 -8.12 15.64 -14.63
N VAL A 16 -8.22 14.39 -14.20
CA VAL A 16 -7.05 13.54 -13.92
C VAL A 16 -6.91 12.54 -15.08
N PRO A 17 -6.01 12.80 -16.04
CA PRO A 17 -5.77 11.85 -17.11
C PRO A 17 -5.08 10.60 -16.56
N ARG A 18 -5.73 9.45 -16.72
CA ARG A 18 -5.14 8.15 -16.39
C ARG A 18 -5.08 7.30 -17.64
N ASP A 19 -3.93 6.70 -17.88
CA ASP A 19 -3.69 5.78 -19.00
C ASP A 19 -3.78 4.31 -18.59
N CYS A 20 -4.05 4.05 -17.28
CA CYS A 20 -4.27 2.72 -16.73
C CYS A 20 -5.26 2.77 -15.56
N TYR A 21 -5.87 1.63 -15.25
CA TYR A 21 -6.74 1.50 -14.08
C TYR A 21 -5.93 1.51 -12.80
N ASN A 22 -6.51 2.12 -11.78
CA ASN A 22 -6.03 1.99 -10.42
C ASN A 22 -6.52 0.65 -9.83
N SER A 23 -5.63 -0.07 -9.15
CA SER A 23 -5.95 -1.30 -8.41
C SER A 23 -6.48 -1.05 -7.00
N TYR A 24 -6.53 0.21 -6.57
CA TYR A 24 -6.89 0.62 -5.21
C TYR A 24 -8.16 1.48 -5.23
N PHE A 25 -8.88 1.51 -4.12
CA PHE A 25 -10.01 2.42 -3.92
C PHE A 25 -9.59 3.85 -3.59
N TYR A 26 -8.31 4.07 -3.31
CA TYR A 26 -7.71 5.36 -3.02
C TYR A 26 -6.64 5.71 -4.07
N VAL A 27 -6.24 6.96 -4.12
CA VAL A 27 -5.17 7.44 -5.00
C VAL A 27 -3.84 6.99 -4.43
N VAL A 28 -3.10 6.15 -5.15
CA VAL A 28 -1.87 5.49 -4.65
C VAL A 28 -0.69 6.43 -4.47
N GLU A 29 -0.69 7.54 -5.17
CA GLU A 29 0.28 8.63 -5.10
C GLU A 29 -0.01 9.64 -4.00
N ASP A 30 -1.20 9.59 -3.40
CA ASP A 30 -1.61 10.51 -2.34
C ASP A 30 -0.87 10.20 -1.04
N ASP A 31 -0.14 11.18 -0.52
CA ASP A 31 0.59 11.13 0.74
C ASP A 31 -0.17 11.78 1.91
N GLU A 32 -1.26 12.49 1.63
CA GLU A 32 -2.13 13.10 2.64
C GLU A 32 -3.02 12.05 3.31
N THR A 33 -3.45 11.02 2.57
CA THR A 33 -4.27 9.93 3.09
C THR A 33 -3.43 9.00 3.96
N ASN A 34 -3.60 9.07 5.26
CA ASN A 34 -2.85 8.26 6.21
C ASN A 34 -3.33 6.79 6.27
N ALA A 35 -2.65 5.96 7.06
CA ALA A 35 -2.99 4.54 7.17
C ALA A 35 -4.36 4.32 7.82
N LEU A 36 -4.74 5.15 8.81
CA LEU A 36 -6.03 5.03 9.51
C LEU A 36 -7.18 5.36 8.57
N ASP A 37 -7.06 6.44 7.77
CA ASP A 37 -8.08 6.80 6.77
C ASP A 37 -8.31 5.67 5.76
N LYS A 38 -7.23 4.95 5.39
CA LYS A 38 -7.33 3.78 4.52
C LYS A 38 -8.07 2.62 5.18
N PHE A 39 -7.86 2.39 6.47
CA PHE A 39 -8.62 1.39 7.22
C PHE A 39 -10.09 1.78 7.35
N GLN A 40 -10.40 3.05 7.60
CA GLN A 40 -11.77 3.56 7.63
C GLN A 40 -12.46 3.40 6.27
N LEU A 41 -11.78 3.81 5.19
CA LEU A 41 -12.30 3.65 3.83
C LEU A 41 -12.61 2.19 3.48
N HIS A 42 -11.77 1.24 3.91
CA HIS A 42 -11.96 -0.19 3.71
C HIS A 42 -12.75 -0.86 4.85
N GLY A 43 -13.27 -0.07 5.76
CA GLY A 43 -14.04 -0.50 6.90
C GLY A 43 -15.52 -0.69 6.59
N LYS A 44 -16.32 -0.73 7.65
CA LYS A 44 -17.75 -1.02 7.61
C LYS A 44 -18.52 -0.10 6.67
N GLU A 45 -18.16 1.19 6.59
CA GLU A 45 -18.84 2.17 5.74
C GLU A 45 -18.86 1.78 4.26
N LEU A 46 -17.76 1.21 3.76
CA LEU A 46 -17.68 0.76 2.37
C LEU A 46 -18.13 -0.70 2.22
N LEU A 47 -17.80 -1.55 3.19
CA LEU A 47 -18.08 -2.99 3.11
C LEU A 47 -19.59 -3.30 3.09
N ASP A 48 -20.41 -2.50 3.73
CA ASP A 48 -21.86 -2.67 3.74
C ASP A 48 -22.48 -2.54 2.31
N PHE A 49 -21.75 -1.96 1.37
CA PHE A 49 -22.17 -1.82 -0.04
C PHE A 49 -21.50 -2.83 -1.00
N LEU A 50 -20.64 -3.72 -0.50
CA LEU A 50 -19.83 -4.62 -1.32
C LEU A 50 -20.12 -6.09 -1.02
N ASP A 51 -20.77 -6.79 -1.95
CA ASP A 51 -21.04 -8.22 -1.82
C ASP A 51 -19.77 -9.07 -1.72
N GLY A 52 -18.71 -8.66 -2.39
CA GLY A 52 -17.42 -9.36 -2.46
C GLY A 52 -16.39 -8.94 -1.41
N GLY A 53 -16.73 -7.96 -0.56
CA GLY A 53 -15.78 -7.37 0.39
C GLY A 53 -14.73 -6.48 -0.27
N SER A 54 -13.74 -6.06 0.51
CA SER A 54 -12.62 -5.26 0.03
C SER A 54 -11.29 -5.75 0.59
N ALA A 55 -10.19 -5.47 -0.11
CA ALA A 55 -8.84 -5.83 0.31
C ALA A 55 -7.98 -4.57 0.41
N LEU A 56 -7.64 -4.17 1.64
CA LEU A 56 -6.72 -3.07 1.88
C LEU A 56 -5.28 -3.53 1.68
N HIS A 57 -4.54 -2.87 0.80
CA HIS A 57 -3.10 -3.03 0.64
C HIS A 57 -2.37 -1.83 1.25
N LEU A 58 -1.83 -2.00 2.44
CA LEU A 58 -1.08 -0.97 3.15
C LEU A 58 0.40 -1.02 2.72
N ASN A 59 0.84 -0.01 1.99
CA ASN A 59 2.23 0.09 1.53
C ASN A 59 3.09 0.73 2.63
N LEU A 60 4.08 -0.01 3.14
CA LEU A 60 5.01 0.46 4.16
C LEU A 60 6.45 0.40 3.63
N GLU A 61 7.29 1.36 4.06
CA GLU A 61 8.71 1.35 3.70
C GLU A 61 9.50 0.29 4.46
N GLU A 62 9.05 -0.08 5.65
CA GLU A 62 9.73 -1.03 6.52
C GLU A 62 8.75 -2.01 7.18
N LYS A 63 9.30 -3.11 7.69
CA LYS A 63 8.55 -4.03 8.53
C LYS A 63 8.18 -3.37 9.86
N LEU A 64 6.96 -3.63 10.29
CA LEU A 64 6.52 -3.25 11.63
C LEU A 64 7.09 -4.20 12.70
N SER A 65 7.17 -3.69 13.92
CA SER A 65 7.34 -4.52 15.13
C SER A 65 6.08 -5.36 15.39
N GLU A 66 6.18 -6.32 16.32
CA GLU A 66 5.04 -7.13 16.71
C GLU A 66 3.89 -6.26 17.27
N GLU A 67 4.23 -5.27 18.10
CA GLU A 67 3.24 -4.30 18.63
C GLU A 67 2.59 -3.48 17.52
N GLY A 68 3.36 -3.13 16.48
CA GLY A 68 2.83 -2.44 15.30
C GLY A 68 1.81 -3.28 14.54
N TYR A 69 2.06 -4.59 14.37
CA TYR A 69 1.08 -5.49 13.77
C TYR A 69 -0.16 -5.68 14.65
N LEU A 70 0.00 -5.79 15.97
CA LEU A 70 -1.12 -5.87 16.91
C LEU A 70 -1.98 -4.60 16.86
N SER A 71 -1.36 -3.42 16.75
CA SER A 71 -2.06 -2.16 16.58
C SER A 71 -2.88 -2.13 15.28
N LEU A 72 -2.32 -2.61 14.17
CA LEU A 72 -3.08 -2.71 12.90
C LEU A 72 -4.25 -3.68 13.00
N LEU A 73 -4.10 -4.79 13.70
CA LEU A 73 -5.19 -5.73 13.95
C LEU A 73 -6.31 -5.09 14.78
N ASN A 74 -5.97 -4.32 15.81
CA ASN A 74 -6.94 -3.59 16.61
C ASN A 74 -7.68 -2.52 15.79
N ILE A 75 -6.94 -1.74 14.96
CA ILE A 75 -7.53 -0.77 14.04
C ILE A 75 -8.49 -1.48 13.06
N SER A 76 -8.06 -2.60 12.48
CA SER A 76 -8.88 -3.42 11.59
C SER A 76 -10.19 -3.85 12.25
N ALA A 77 -10.11 -4.35 13.48
CA ALA A 77 -11.28 -4.80 14.25
C ALA A 77 -12.23 -3.62 14.57
N THR A 78 -11.67 -2.46 14.95
CA THR A 78 -12.46 -1.28 15.34
C THR A 78 -13.13 -0.64 14.12
N THR A 79 -12.43 -0.53 12.98
CA THR A 79 -12.99 0.06 11.76
C THR A 79 -13.90 -0.90 10.99
N GLY A 80 -13.86 -2.21 11.31
CA GLY A 80 -14.56 -3.24 10.56
C GLY A 80 -13.91 -3.62 9.24
N CYS A 81 -12.64 -3.24 9.02
CA CYS A 81 -11.87 -3.68 7.86
C CYS A 81 -11.56 -5.18 7.98
N ASN A 82 -12.23 -6.00 7.19
CA ASN A 82 -12.19 -7.46 7.34
C ASN A 82 -10.98 -8.13 6.64
N TYR A 83 -10.29 -7.42 5.76
CA TYR A 83 -9.09 -7.92 5.09
C TYR A 83 -8.10 -6.79 4.84
N PHE A 84 -6.89 -6.96 5.31
CA PHE A 84 -5.78 -6.11 4.93
C PHE A 84 -4.48 -6.91 4.74
N CYS A 85 -3.57 -6.41 3.95
CA CYS A 85 -2.22 -6.93 3.86
C CYS A 85 -1.19 -5.79 3.89
N VAL A 86 -0.09 -6.06 4.57
CA VAL A 86 1.07 -5.16 4.60
C VAL A 86 1.97 -5.47 3.41
N ASN A 87 2.29 -4.44 2.65
CA ASN A 87 3.09 -4.51 1.45
C ASN A 87 4.41 -3.75 1.67
N VAL A 88 5.52 -4.49 1.72
CA VAL A 88 6.86 -3.95 1.90
C VAL A 88 7.69 -4.29 0.68
N LYS A 89 8.55 -3.36 0.24
CA LYS A 89 9.54 -3.65 -0.80
C LYS A 89 10.69 -4.47 -0.19
N ILE A 90 11.12 -5.49 -0.92
CA ILE A 90 12.30 -6.29 -0.60
C ILE A 90 13.34 -6.10 -1.71
N THR A 91 14.62 -6.26 -1.38
CA THR A 91 15.72 -6.18 -2.35
C THR A 91 16.11 -7.57 -2.81
N ILE A 92 16.31 -7.74 -4.12
CA ILE A 92 16.75 -8.97 -4.77
C ILE A 92 18.01 -8.65 -5.56
N CYS A 93 19.14 -9.23 -5.18
CA CYS A 93 20.37 -9.07 -5.93
C CYS A 93 20.31 -9.90 -7.22
N ASN A 94 20.69 -9.30 -8.37
CA ASN A 94 20.74 -10.02 -9.64
C ASN A 94 22.05 -10.82 -9.80
N GLU A 95 23.10 -10.46 -9.05
CA GLU A 95 24.41 -11.15 -9.11
C GLU A 95 24.45 -12.42 -8.26
N CYS A 96 24.11 -12.34 -6.96
CA CYS A 96 24.23 -13.45 -6.03
C CYS A 96 22.88 -14.04 -5.61
N GLU A 97 21.79 -13.56 -6.17
CA GLU A 97 20.39 -13.98 -5.91
C GLU A 97 19.94 -13.83 -4.43
N LYS A 98 20.74 -13.14 -3.62
CA LYS A 98 20.37 -12.86 -2.23
C LYS A 98 19.12 -12.01 -2.15
N ILE A 99 18.20 -12.41 -1.29
CA ILE A 99 16.98 -11.65 -0.96
C ILE A 99 17.19 -11.02 0.41
N ASP A 100 17.08 -9.69 0.47
CA ASP A 100 17.03 -8.93 1.72
C ASP A 100 15.63 -8.35 1.94
N LYS A 101 15.16 -8.42 3.18
CA LYS A 101 13.81 -7.96 3.55
C LYS A 101 13.68 -6.43 3.65
N ARG A 102 14.78 -5.72 3.49
CA ARG A 102 14.84 -4.24 3.48
C ARG A 102 14.88 -3.72 2.04
N THR A 103 14.58 -2.45 1.86
CA THR A 103 14.78 -1.75 0.59
C THR A 103 16.17 -1.14 0.61
N LEU A 104 17.11 -1.66 -0.19
CA LEU A 104 18.51 -1.29 -0.23
C LEU A 104 18.93 -0.96 -1.67
N ASP A 105 19.87 -0.04 -1.84
CA ASP A 105 20.43 0.34 -3.14
C ASP A 105 21.62 -0.56 -3.57
N SER A 106 22.06 -1.43 -2.68
CA SER A 106 23.14 -2.39 -2.93
C SER A 106 22.94 -3.67 -2.14
N CYS A 107 23.48 -4.77 -2.63
CA CYS A 107 23.43 -6.06 -1.97
C CYS A 107 24.34 -6.10 -0.73
N PRO A 108 23.81 -6.39 0.46
CA PRO A 108 24.64 -6.46 1.67
C PRO A 108 25.58 -7.69 1.70
N SER A 109 25.42 -8.64 0.78
CA SER A 109 26.20 -9.88 0.72
C SER A 109 27.40 -9.78 -0.22
N CYS A 110 27.21 -9.25 -1.42
CA CYS A 110 28.26 -9.16 -2.45
C CYS A 110 28.63 -7.72 -2.83
N GLY A 111 27.96 -6.71 -2.29
CA GLY A 111 28.22 -5.30 -2.59
C GLY A 111 27.70 -4.82 -3.95
N SER A 112 27.11 -5.69 -4.77
CA SER A 112 26.60 -5.32 -6.08
C SER A 112 25.50 -4.27 -6.00
N HIS A 113 25.53 -3.29 -6.91
CA HIS A 113 24.45 -2.32 -7.12
C HIS A 113 23.40 -2.80 -8.14
N ASP A 114 23.64 -3.96 -8.78
CA ASP A 114 22.65 -4.58 -9.65
C ASP A 114 21.60 -5.31 -8.81
N VAL A 115 20.60 -4.52 -8.38
CA VAL A 115 19.51 -5.01 -7.55
C VAL A 115 18.16 -4.73 -8.21
N ASP A 116 17.23 -5.64 -8.00
CA ASP A 116 15.81 -5.48 -8.32
C ASP A 116 15.00 -5.45 -7.03
N TYR A 117 13.76 -5.00 -7.13
CA TYR A 117 12.86 -4.98 -5.98
C TYR A 117 11.71 -5.98 -6.17
N GLY A 118 11.35 -6.62 -5.08
CA GLY A 118 10.16 -7.45 -5.01
C GLY A 118 9.07 -6.78 -4.19
N THR A 119 7.85 -6.81 -4.68
CA THR A 119 6.69 -6.32 -3.94
C THR A 119 5.44 -7.09 -4.33
N ARG A 120 4.40 -7.01 -3.51
CA ARG A 120 3.12 -7.64 -3.84
C ARG A 120 2.41 -6.86 -4.93
N VAL A 121 1.81 -7.60 -5.84
CA VAL A 121 0.91 -7.06 -6.87
C VAL A 121 -0.53 -7.18 -6.36
N ILE A 122 -1.10 -8.35 -6.44
CA ILE A 122 -2.41 -8.71 -5.90
C ILE A 122 -2.22 -10.11 -5.34
N GLY A 123 -1.99 -10.19 -4.02
CA GLY A 123 -1.87 -11.47 -3.32
C GLY A 123 -0.54 -12.23 -3.47
N TYR A 124 0.32 -11.92 -4.42
CA TYR A 124 1.61 -12.60 -4.62
C TYR A 124 2.77 -11.62 -4.83
N LEU A 125 3.97 -12.08 -4.46
CA LEU A 125 5.21 -11.34 -4.61
C LEU A 125 5.73 -11.46 -6.06
N LYS A 126 6.12 -10.35 -6.66
CA LYS A 126 6.69 -10.30 -8.00
C LYS A 126 7.83 -9.28 -8.08
N ARG A 127 8.83 -9.55 -8.90
CA ARG A 127 9.88 -8.57 -9.24
C ARG A 127 9.28 -7.38 -9.98
N VAL A 128 9.73 -6.16 -9.62
CA VAL A 128 9.26 -4.92 -10.26
C VAL A 128 9.67 -4.87 -11.72
N SER A 129 10.85 -5.38 -12.06
CA SER A 129 11.31 -5.50 -13.46
C SER A 129 10.35 -6.33 -14.33
N ALA A 130 9.67 -7.31 -13.75
CA ALA A 130 8.71 -8.18 -14.43
C ALA A 130 7.28 -7.62 -14.48
N PHE A 131 7.05 -6.39 -14.03
CA PHE A 131 5.73 -5.73 -14.10
C PHE A 131 5.40 -5.33 -15.54
N SER A 132 4.11 -5.38 -15.88
CA SER A 132 3.63 -4.74 -17.11
C SER A 132 3.86 -3.22 -17.07
N LYS A 133 3.89 -2.58 -18.23
CA LYS A 133 4.13 -1.13 -18.35
C LYS A 133 3.21 -0.30 -17.44
N GLY A 134 1.90 -0.56 -17.45
CA GLY A 134 0.94 0.16 -16.63
C GLY A 134 1.15 -0.07 -15.13
N ARG A 135 1.46 -1.32 -14.74
CA ARG A 135 1.71 -1.65 -13.33
C ARG A 135 3.03 -1.10 -12.81
N ARG A 136 4.04 -1.02 -13.65
CA ARG A 136 5.31 -0.37 -13.29
C ARG A 136 5.11 1.12 -13.06
N LYS A 137 4.30 1.77 -13.91
CA LYS A 137 3.92 3.17 -13.73
C LYS A 137 3.18 3.39 -12.41
N GLU A 138 2.17 2.58 -12.11
CA GLU A 138 1.45 2.62 -10.82
C GLU A 138 2.41 2.42 -9.64
N HIS A 139 3.28 1.41 -9.72
CA HIS A 139 4.27 1.12 -8.66
C HIS A 139 5.20 2.31 -8.40
N ASN A 140 5.67 2.99 -9.44
CA ASN A 140 6.56 4.13 -9.31
C ASN A 140 5.89 5.36 -8.68
N LEU A 141 4.57 5.44 -8.78
CA LEU A 141 3.78 6.51 -8.18
C LEU A 141 3.29 6.19 -6.77
N ARG A 142 3.45 4.94 -6.31
CA ARG A 142 2.96 4.52 -4.98
C ARG A 142 3.65 5.27 -3.86
N HIS A 143 2.85 5.85 -2.98
CA HIS A 143 3.33 6.32 -1.70
C HIS A 143 3.52 5.15 -0.72
N TYR A 144 4.67 5.13 -0.03
CA TYR A 144 4.98 4.16 1.02
C TYR A 144 5.08 4.90 2.35
N HIS A 145 4.25 4.53 3.30
CA HIS A 145 4.21 5.17 4.61
C HIS A 145 5.45 4.83 5.44
N ARG A 146 6.03 5.87 6.07
CA ARG A 146 7.12 5.74 7.04
C ARG A 146 6.59 5.74 8.46
N ARG A 147 7.26 4.99 9.35
CA ARG A 147 7.04 5.07 10.78
C ARG A 147 7.39 6.50 11.26
N GLY A 148 6.45 7.18 11.91
CA GLY A 148 6.67 8.52 12.50
C GLY A 148 6.18 9.72 11.69
N ARG A 149 5.79 9.57 10.42
CA ARG A 149 5.04 10.59 9.67
C ARG A 149 3.54 10.31 9.60
N THR A 150 3.15 9.09 9.87
CA THR A 150 1.76 8.69 9.90
C THR A 150 1.43 8.32 11.33
N ALA A 151 0.35 8.87 11.88
CA ALA A 151 -0.13 8.60 13.22
C ALA A 151 -0.58 7.14 13.42
N ILE A 152 0.36 6.18 13.27
CA ILE A 152 0.20 4.83 13.83
C ILE A 152 0.39 4.90 15.37
N SER A 153 0.82 6.07 15.88
CA SER A 153 0.90 6.39 17.30
C SER A 153 -0.33 7.13 17.84
N ALA A 154 -1.39 7.27 17.06
CA ALA A 154 -2.67 7.68 17.61
C ALA A 154 -3.10 6.58 18.58
N SER A 155 -2.95 6.89 19.83
CA SER A 155 -3.18 6.04 20.97
C SER A 155 -4.56 5.36 20.88
N ALA A 156 -4.59 4.09 21.25
CA ALA A 156 -5.82 3.35 21.54
C ALA A 156 -6.74 4.11 22.54
N ASP A 157 -6.21 5.14 23.20
CA ASP A 157 -6.88 6.00 24.16
C ASP A 157 -7.87 6.99 23.53
N GLU A 158 -7.69 7.42 22.26
CA GLU A 158 -8.63 8.33 21.60
C GLU A 158 -9.88 7.62 21.05
N LEU A 159 -9.78 6.33 20.75
CA LEU A 159 -10.91 5.54 20.26
C LEU A 159 -11.83 5.04 21.39
N SER A 160 -11.35 5.00 22.63
CA SER A 160 -12.20 4.61 23.79
C SER A 160 -13.09 5.74 24.30
N ALA A 161 -12.86 6.98 23.87
CA ALA A 161 -13.64 8.16 24.28
C ALA A 161 -14.86 8.45 23.38
N ALA A 162 -15.06 7.67 22.30
CA ALA A 162 -16.14 7.84 21.34
C ALA A 162 -17.17 6.68 21.35
N SER A 163 -17.17 5.85 22.41
CA SER A 163 -18.16 4.75 22.60
C SER A 163 -19.19 5.13 23.64
#